data_06f3c3aba8f370312c2290404a5fed93
#
_entry.id   06f3c3aba8f370312c2290404a5fed93
#
_cell.length_a   1.000
_cell.length_b   1.000
_cell.length_c   1.000
_cell.angle_alpha   90.00
_cell.angle_beta   90.00
_cell.angle_gamma   90.00
#
_symmetry.space_group_name_H-M   'P 1'
#
loop_
_entity.id
_entity.type
_entity.pdbx_description
1 polymer ?
#
loop_
_entity_poly.entity_id
_entity_poly.type
_entity_poly.pdbx_seq_one_letter_code
_entity_poly.pdbx_strand_id
1 'polypeptide(L)'
;MNFLHYNPKHISAFDAEVHHGKNAHKLINIFTLLITLSFFIAAPLGVWYAAETDFWANLYRILTSPSKLVTDYFALGGLGSTFFNAAICGLASNMIMLLSRAQAKATTFAGYMLVVAHCFYGLNFVNMWPTILGVLLFCKILKKSFRENLHIALFSTALGPFISDFAFRYTITDTFDATNPQITVLGVIFALLFGIAAGFVVPALLPGTTAMHRGFNMYKAGLAIGILGIFIYSFMYKSLGINAPEVVDIVNPEYYALKYGYRGFVNIYLIILFTMAIIMGFIYNRNSFRGYKELLKSVSYGVDFLDKFGMSVCLINFGVYGFCILAYLNTVFVLPEIFGFLPQGVGFTGPTLGVVFAALTFSADGQQPRTIFPIVLGYGLLFAVVCGICGVMDIRVPWSLSNQGYINGLAFSTGLCAFSGKYGWKVGTLAGFLSAIICTSTSEMHGGFVLYNGGFTAGLTALVLLPILDYYKVKPKFEDDTH
;
A
#
# COMPACT_ATOMS: atom_id res chain seq x y z
N MET A 1 28.25 26.94 -15.57
CA MET A 1 27.22 26.28 -14.69
C MET A 1 27.92 25.59 -13.55
N ASN A 2 28.00 26.25 -12.40
CA ASN A 2 28.72 25.70 -11.23
C ASN A 2 27.79 24.77 -10.42
N PHE A 3 27.82 23.48 -10.74
CA PHE A 3 27.12 22.42 -9.99
C PHE A 3 27.89 21.92 -8.74
N LEU A 4 29.01 22.55 -8.36
CA LEU A 4 30.00 21.96 -7.44
C LEU A 4 30.02 22.54 -6.02
N HIS A 5 29.27 23.60 -5.71
CA HIS A 5 29.21 24.13 -4.33
C HIS A 5 27.78 24.20 -3.83
N TYR A 6 27.27 23.02 -3.44
CA TYR A 6 25.97 22.89 -2.87
C TYR A 6 26.10 22.68 -1.34
N ASN A 7 25.52 23.60 -0.56
CA ASN A 7 25.47 23.52 0.91
C ASN A 7 24.09 22.91 1.31
N PRO A 8 24.05 21.67 1.84
CA PRO A 8 22.80 21.04 2.25
C PRO A 8 21.98 21.85 3.26
N LYS A 9 22.64 22.64 4.13
CA LYS A 9 21.97 23.53 5.07
C LYS A 9 21.13 24.63 4.39
N HIS A 10 21.47 25.04 3.16
CA HIS A 10 20.72 26.07 2.43
C HIS A 10 19.42 25.54 1.79
N ILE A 11 19.34 24.26 1.44
CA ILE A 11 18.06 23.69 0.95
C ILE A 11 17.10 23.48 2.11
N SER A 12 17.54 22.89 3.22
CA SER A 12 16.67 22.67 4.37
C SER A 12 16.08 23.99 4.90
N ALA A 13 16.84 25.07 4.88
CA ALA A 13 16.33 26.41 5.24
C ALA A 13 15.32 26.94 4.23
N PHE A 14 15.55 26.72 2.93
CA PHE A 14 14.65 27.19 1.88
C PHE A 14 13.35 26.37 1.82
N ASP A 15 13.45 25.05 1.91
CA ASP A 15 12.30 24.16 1.93
C ASP A 15 11.57 24.23 3.30
N ALA A 16 12.26 24.47 4.40
CA ALA A 16 11.62 24.76 5.67
C ALA A 16 10.79 26.06 5.63
N GLU A 17 11.25 27.10 4.92
CA GLU A 17 10.46 28.32 4.67
C GLU A 17 9.20 28.03 3.83
N VAL A 18 9.31 27.16 2.83
CA VAL A 18 8.18 26.69 2.02
C VAL A 18 7.31 25.69 2.79
N HIS A 19 7.88 24.90 3.68
CA HIS A 19 7.20 23.84 4.44
C HIS A 19 6.52 24.29 5.71
N HIS A 20 7.17 25.10 6.53
CA HIS A 20 6.56 25.67 7.74
C HIS A 20 5.60 26.80 7.43
N GLY A 21 5.53 27.24 6.18
CA GLY A 21 4.53 28.20 5.72
C GLY A 21 3.22 27.56 5.32
N LYS A 22 2.15 28.37 5.20
CA LYS A 22 0.81 27.98 4.71
C LYS A 22 0.82 27.23 3.38
N ASN A 23 1.92 27.27 2.61
CA ASN A 23 2.06 26.70 1.27
C ASN A 23 2.38 25.19 1.29
N ALA A 24 3.03 24.66 2.32
CA ALA A 24 3.34 23.24 2.41
C ALA A 24 2.09 22.36 2.57
N HIS A 25 1.19 22.76 3.45
CA HIS A 25 -0.13 22.13 3.59
C HIS A 25 -0.91 22.16 2.29
N LYS A 26 -0.78 23.26 1.53
CA LYS A 26 -1.48 23.45 0.27
C LYS A 26 -1.00 22.47 -0.80
N LEU A 27 0.31 22.21 -0.90
CA LEU A 27 0.87 21.36 -1.96
C LEU A 27 0.49 19.89 -1.78
N ILE A 28 0.48 19.36 -0.53
CA ILE A 28 0.00 18.00 -0.24
C ILE A 28 -1.49 17.88 -0.58
N ASN A 29 -2.31 18.83 -0.11
CA ASN A 29 -3.74 18.81 -0.37
C ASN A 29 -4.05 18.93 -1.88
N ILE A 30 -3.31 19.75 -2.61
CA ILE A 30 -3.45 19.86 -4.07
C ILE A 30 -3.09 18.53 -4.72
N PHE A 31 -1.98 17.88 -4.32
CA PHE A 31 -1.54 16.65 -4.95
C PHE A 31 -2.50 15.48 -4.67
N THR A 32 -2.97 15.31 -3.42
CA THR A 32 -3.98 14.28 -3.10
C THR A 32 -5.30 14.52 -3.81
N LEU A 33 -5.70 15.80 -3.97
CA LEU A 33 -6.88 16.16 -4.77
C LEU A 33 -6.67 15.85 -6.25
N LEU A 34 -5.49 16.14 -6.81
CA LEU A 34 -5.17 15.82 -8.21
C LEU A 34 -5.18 14.31 -8.47
N ILE A 35 -4.67 13.49 -7.54
CA ILE A 35 -4.80 12.03 -7.63
C ILE A 35 -6.29 11.64 -7.64
N THR A 36 -7.10 12.18 -6.72
CA THR A 36 -8.55 11.91 -6.69
C THR A 36 -9.24 12.32 -7.99
N LEU A 37 -8.94 13.51 -8.51
CA LEU A 37 -9.49 13.99 -9.79
C LEU A 37 -9.04 13.12 -10.96
N SER A 38 -7.80 12.62 -10.95
CA SER A 38 -7.33 11.70 -11.98
C SER A 38 -8.12 10.39 -11.99
N PHE A 39 -8.56 9.90 -10.84
CA PHE A 39 -9.46 8.73 -10.76
C PHE A 39 -10.85 9.04 -11.34
N PHE A 40 -11.42 10.22 -11.06
CA PHE A 40 -12.69 10.63 -11.67
C PHE A 40 -12.58 10.75 -13.19
N ILE A 41 -11.44 11.17 -13.72
CA ILE A 41 -11.20 11.23 -15.18
C ILE A 41 -10.98 9.81 -15.73
N ALA A 42 -10.22 8.98 -15.03
CA ALA A 42 -9.93 7.61 -15.47
C ALA A 42 -11.17 6.71 -15.47
N ALA A 43 -12.17 6.96 -14.61
CA ALA A 43 -13.37 6.15 -14.54
C ALA A 43 -14.15 6.12 -15.88
N PRO A 44 -14.63 7.23 -16.47
CA PRO A 44 -15.31 7.20 -17.77
C PRO A 44 -14.40 6.74 -18.91
N LEU A 45 -13.10 7.04 -18.87
CA LEU A 45 -12.14 6.54 -19.85
C LEU A 45 -11.98 5.03 -19.73
N GLY A 46 -12.04 4.46 -18.52
CA GLY A 46 -12.01 3.03 -18.26
C GLY A 46 -13.25 2.31 -18.77
N VAL A 47 -14.44 2.90 -18.55
CA VAL A 47 -15.70 2.41 -19.13
C VAL A 47 -15.59 2.32 -20.65
N TRP A 48 -15.12 3.39 -21.28
CA TRP A 48 -14.94 3.42 -22.74
C TRP A 48 -13.89 2.41 -23.22
N TYR A 49 -12.73 2.33 -22.55
CA TYR A 49 -11.62 1.45 -22.93
C TYR A 49 -11.98 -0.04 -22.83
N ALA A 50 -12.69 -0.42 -21.77
CA ALA A 50 -13.09 -1.79 -21.49
C ALA A 50 -14.48 -2.15 -22.08
N ALA A 51 -15.13 -1.24 -22.81
CA ALA A 51 -16.47 -1.40 -23.35
C ALA A 51 -17.50 -1.86 -22.28
N GLU A 52 -17.42 -1.34 -21.07
CA GLU A 52 -18.30 -1.72 -19.97
C GLU A 52 -19.74 -1.25 -20.23
N THR A 53 -20.72 -2.15 -20.07
CA THR A 53 -22.12 -1.88 -20.34
C THR A 53 -22.93 -1.49 -19.09
N ASP A 54 -22.57 -2.04 -17.92
CA ASP A 54 -23.35 -1.94 -16.69
C ASP A 54 -22.62 -1.27 -15.53
N PHE A 55 -22.16 -0.05 -15.73
CA PHE A 55 -21.34 0.71 -14.76
C PHE A 55 -21.94 0.69 -13.33
N TRP A 56 -23.22 0.99 -13.16
CA TRP A 56 -23.82 1.07 -11.82
C TRP A 56 -23.98 -0.31 -11.17
N ALA A 57 -24.32 -1.34 -11.94
CA ALA A 57 -24.37 -2.71 -11.44
C ALA A 57 -22.95 -3.19 -11.03
N ASN A 58 -21.94 -2.86 -11.82
CA ASN A 58 -20.55 -3.16 -11.54
C ASN A 58 -20.08 -2.46 -10.26
N LEU A 59 -20.40 -1.18 -10.08
CA LEU A 59 -20.10 -0.44 -8.86
C LEU A 59 -20.82 -1.07 -7.65
N TYR A 60 -22.09 -1.43 -7.80
CA TYR A 60 -22.87 -2.09 -6.75
C TYR A 60 -22.22 -3.40 -6.32
N ARG A 61 -21.72 -4.22 -7.25
CA ARG A 61 -20.96 -5.44 -6.92
C ARG A 61 -19.74 -5.15 -6.08
N ILE A 62 -18.94 -4.12 -6.42
CA ILE A 62 -17.78 -3.71 -5.61
C ILE A 62 -18.20 -3.33 -4.19
N LEU A 63 -19.29 -2.57 -4.04
CA LEU A 63 -19.74 -2.04 -2.76
C LEU A 63 -20.35 -3.10 -1.84
N THR A 64 -20.88 -4.19 -2.41
CA THR A 64 -21.64 -5.23 -1.67
C THR A 64 -20.93 -6.58 -1.63
N SER A 65 -19.71 -6.69 -2.13
CA SER A 65 -18.95 -7.94 -2.09
C SER A 65 -18.08 -8.06 -0.84
N PRO A 66 -17.95 -9.27 -0.28
CA PRO A 66 -16.86 -9.60 0.64
C PRO A 66 -15.52 -9.35 -0.06
N SER A 67 -14.59 -8.73 0.65
CA SER A 67 -13.38 -8.16 0.05
C SER A 67 -12.10 -8.78 0.59
N LYS A 68 -12.12 -10.10 0.83
CA LYS A 68 -10.94 -10.87 1.27
C LYS A 68 -9.78 -10.75 0.26
N LEU A 69 -8.53 -10.77 0.72
CA LEU A 69 -7.34 -10.79 -0.16
C LEU A 69 -7.25 -12.10 -0.99
N VAL A 70 -7.11 -12.02 -2.30
CA VAL A 70 -6.99 -10.78 -3.07
C VAL A 70 -8.21 -10.68 -3.97
N THR A 71 -9.21 -9.87 -3.61
CA THR A 71 -10.39 -9.65 -4.46
C THR A 71 -10.05 -8.59 -5.50
N ASP A 72 -9.88 -9.00 -6.75
CA ASP A 72 -9.58 -8.09 -7.87
C ASP A 72 -10.83 -7.33 -8.31
N TYR A 73 -10.86 -6.04 -8.03
CA TYR A 73 -12.02 -5.22 -8.39
C TYR A 73 -12.16 -4.96 -9.89
N PHE A 74 -11.08 -5.09 -10.69
CA PHE A 74 -11.22 -5.06 -12.14
C PHE A 74 -12.00 -6.28 -12.65
N ALA A 75 -11.76 -7.44 -12.03
CA ALA A 75 -12.46 -8.67 -12.37
C ALA A 75 -13.90 -8.70 -11.85
N LEU A 76 -14.13 -8.10 -10.67
CA LEU A 76 -15.42 -8.09 -9.99
C LEU A 76 -16.39 -7.08 -10.59
N GLY A 77 -15.89 -5.86 -10.84
CA GLY A 77 -16.73 -4.72 -11.20
C GLY A 77 -16.25 -3.90 -12.39
N GLY A 78 -15.20 -4.36 -13.10
CA GLY A 78 -14.68 -3.64 -14.27
C GLY A 78 -13.73 -2.49 -13.93
N LEU A 79 -13.11 -1.97 -14.98
CA LEU A 79 -12.07 -0.95 -14.90
C LEU A 79 -12.63 0.40 -14.42
N GLY A 80 -13.69 0.87 -15.08
CA GLY A 80 -14.28 2.19 -14.83
C GLY A 80 -14.91 2.31 -13.46
N SER A 81 -15.70 1.30 -13.04
CA SER A 81 -16.35 1.27 -11.72
C SER A 81 -15.33 1.19 -10.59
N THR A 82 -14.21 0.50 -10.80
CA THR A 82 -13.11 0.43 -9.81
C THR A 82 -12.42 1.79 -9.64
N PHE A 83 -12.11 2.50 -10.74
CA PHE A 83 -11.56 3.84 -10.66
C PHE A 83 -12.53 4.81 -10.00
N PHE A 84 -13.83 4.65 -10.23
CA PHE A 84 -14.84 5.48 -9.56
C PHE A 84 -14.91 5.20 -8.06
N ASN A 85 -14.82 3.93 -7.64
CA ASN A 85 -14.70 3.57 -6.21
C ASN A 85 -13.47 4.25 -5.58
N ALA A 86 -12.31 4.21 -6.25
CA ALA A 86 -11.11 4.89 -5.77
C ALA A 86 -11.28 6.41 -5.70
N ALA A 87 -12.03 7.00 -6.65
CA ALA A 87 -12.32 8.43 -6.69
C ALA A 87 -13.19 8.88 -5.51
N ILE A 88 -14.28 8.16 -5.20
CA ILE A 88 -15.17 8.53 -4.08
C ILE A 88 -14.51 8.29 -2.72
N CYS A 89 -13.73 7.23 -2.56
CA CYS A 89 -12.95 6.98 -1.33
C CYS A 89 -11.84 8.02 -1.15
N GLY A 90 -11.14 8.37 -2.23
CA GLY A 90 -10.15 9.44 -2.24
C GLY A 90 -10.75 10.80 -1.91
N LEU A 91 -11.92 11.12 -2.47
CA LEU A 91 -12.65 12.35 -2.15
C LEU A 91 -13.06 12.39 -0.68
N ALA A 92 -13.64 11.29 -0.15
CA ALA A 92 -14.00 11.18 1.26
C ALA A 92 -12.78 11.40 2.17
N SER A 93 -11.64 10.79 1.84
CA SER A 93 -10.39 10.97 2.58
C SER A 93 -9.91 12.43 2.55
N ASN A 94 -9.93 13.09 1.39
CA ASN A 94 -9.60 14.51 1.27
C ASN A 94 -10.57 15.39 2.07
N MET A 95 -11.86 15.08 2.05
CA MET A 95 -12.85 15.83 2.84
C MET A 95 -12.59 15.68 4.34
N ILE A 96 -12.30 14.46 4.83
CA ILE A 96 -11.97 14.23 6.24
C ILE A 96 -10.70 15.00 6.62
N MET A 97 -9.67 14.99 5.77
CA MET A 97 -8.43 15.75 5.97
C MET A 97 -8.69 17.25 6.09
N LEU A 98 -9.50 17.80 5.21
CA LEU A 98 -9.86 19.24 5.20
C LEU A 98 -10.73 19.61 6.39
N LEU A 99 -11.80 18.86 6.67
CA LEU A 99 -12.73 19.13 7.77
C LEU A 99 -12.09 19.00 9.14
N SER A 100 -11.21 18.02 9.32
CA SER A 100 -10.45 17.86 10.56
C SER A 100 -9.32 18.88 10.73
N ARG A 101 -9.07 19.70 9.71
CA ARG A 101 -7.93 20.64 9.65
C ARG A 101 -6.61 19.92 10.01
N ALA A 102 -6.44 18.69 9.52
CA ALA A 102 -5.25 17.90 9.79
C ALA A 102 -4.01 18.62 9.30
N GLN A 103 -2.90 18.46 10.04
CA GLN A 103 -1.61 18.94 9.57
C GLN A 103 -1.18 18.09 8.38
N ALA A 104 -0.69 18.73 7.33
CA ALA A 104 -0.10 18.06 6.19
C ALA A 104 1.29 17.52 6.60
N LYS A 105 1.31 16.28 7.06
CA LYS A 105 2.52 15.53 7.41
C LYS A 105 2.72 14.41 6.40
N ALA A 106 3.93 13.88 6.31
CA ALA A 106 4.20 12.69 5.51
C ALA A 106 3.27 11.52 5.90
N THR A 107 2.96 11.36 7.19
CA THR A 107 2.02 10.34 7.68
C THR A 107 0.58 10.56 7.24
N THR A 108 0.12 11.81 7.09
CA THR A 108 -1.23 12.13 6.58
C THR A 108 -1.32 11.79 5.08
N PHE A 109 -0.27 12.14 4.32
CA PHE A 109 -0.13 11.74 2.91
C PHE A 109 -0.12 10.21 2.78
N ALA A 110 0.65 9.51 3.63
CA ALA A 110 0.70 8.06 3.66
C ALA A 110 -0.68 7.43 3.95
N GLY A 111 -1.45 8.00 4.87
CA GLY A 111 -2.82 7.55 5.15
C GLY A 111 -3.72 7.63 3.93
N TYR A 112 -3.71 8.77 3.22
CA TYR A 112 -4.45 8.92 1.97
C TYR A 112 -4.00 7.91 0.91
N MET A 113 -2.69 7.76 0.69
CA MET A 113 -2.13 6.85 -0.30
C MET A 113 -2.54 5.39 -0.04
N LEU A 114 -2.55 4.95 1.21
CA LEU A 114 -2.98 3.59 1.55
C LEU A 114 -4.48 3.38 1.38
N VAL A 115 -5.32 4.38 1.65
CA VAL A 115 -6.76 4.28 1.32
C VAL A 115 -6.92 4.06 -0.18
N VAL A 116 -6.39 4.94 -1.03
CA VAL A 116 -6.59 4.84 -2.48
C VAL A 116 -5.93 3.59 -3.06
N ALA A 117 -4.81 3.13 -2.51
CA ALA A 117 -4.17 1.88 -2.91
C ALA A 117 -5.12 0.69 -2.80
N HIS A 118 -5.82 0.58 -1.67
CA HIS A 118 -6.68 -0.56 -1.41
C HIS A 118 -8.05 -0.47 -2.09
N CYS A 119 -8.41 0.68 -2.65
CA CYS A 119 -9.66 0.84 -3.42
C CYS A 119 -9.69 0.06 -4.74
N PHE A 120 -8.57 -0.53 -5.14
CA PHE A 120 -8.49 -1.43 -6.29
C PHE A 120 -8.65 -2.91 -5.91
N TYR A 121 -8.60 -3.23 -4.60
CA TYR A 121 -8.74 -4.59 -4.08
C TYR A 121 -9.07 -4.58 -2.58
N GLY A 122 -10.29 -4.69 -2.19
CA GLY A 122 -10.69 -4.92 -0.80
C GLY A 122 -11.26 -3.74 -0.04
N LEU A 123 -10.93 -2.49 -0.40
CA LEU A 123 -11.51 -1.31 0.23
C LEU A 123 -12.52 -0.63 -0.71
N ASN A 124 -13.68 -0.30 -0.17
CA ASN A 124 -14.70 0.44 -0.89
C ASN A 124 -15.36 1.50 -0.01
N PHE A 125 -16.20 2.32 -0.64
CA PHE A 125 -16.84 3.44 0.06
C PHE A 125 -17.77 3.01 1.21
N VAL A 126 -18.26 1.78 1.21
CA VAL A 126 -19.13 1.27 2.30
C VAL A 126 -18.30 0.77 3.48
N ASN A 127 -17.27 -0.03 3.23
CA ASN A 127 -16.55 -0.72 4.29
C ASN A 127 -15.46 0.13 4.99
N MET A 128 -15.14 1.32 4.47
CA MET A 128 -14.13 2.19 5.08
C MET A 128 -14.57 2.87 6.39
N TRP A 129 -15.89 3.10 6.58
CA TRP A 129 -16.38 4.00 7.64
C TRP A 129 -16.37 3.42 9.05
N PRO A 130 -16.74 2.15 9.32
CA PRO A 130 -16.86 1.66 10.68
C PRO A 130 -15.55 1.77 11.48
N THR A 131 -14.42 1.49 10.87
CA THR A 131 -13.11 1.60 11.55
C THR A 131 -12.70 3.05 11.77
N ILE A 132 -12.97 3.96 10.82
CA ILE A 132 -12.75 5.40 11.00
C ILE A 132 -13.58 5.93 12.18
N LEU A 133 -14.85 5.54 12.28
CA LEU A 133 -15.72 5.89 13.41
C LEU A 133 -15.18 5.34 14.74
N GLY A 134 -14.56 4.16 14.72
CA GLY A 134 -13.90 3.57 15.88
C GLY A 134 -12.73 4.43 16.39
N VAL A 135 -11.88 4.92 15.51
CA VAL A 135 -10.79 5.85 15.88
C VAL A 135 -11.33 7.19 16.36
N LEU A 136 -12.40 7.70 15.73
CA LEU A 136 -13.07 8.93 16.19
C LEU A 136 -13.60 8.75 17.61
N LEU A 137 -14.25 7.62 17.89
CA LEU A 137 -14.77 7.26 19.22
C LEU A 137 -13.62 7.16 20.25
N PHE A 138 -12.51 6.51 19.90
CA PHE A 138 -11.30 6.47 20.72
C PHE A 138 -10.83 7.88 21.09
N CYS A 139 -10.71 8.76 20.12
CA CYS A 139 -10.29 10.14 20.36
C CYS A 139 -11.28 10.89 21.27
N LYS A 140 -12.59 10.70 21.07
CA LYS A 140 -13.63 11.34 21.88
C LYS A 140 -13.60 10.86 23.36
N ILE A 141 -13.55 9.56 23.58
CA ILE A 141 -13.55 8.96 24.93
C ILE A 141 -12.26 9.30 25.69
N LEU A 142 -11.10 9.18 25.03
CA LEU A 142 -9.80 9.44 25.67
C LEU A 142 -9.36 10.90 25.57
N LYS A 143 -10.25 11.81 25.14
CA LYS A 143 -9.98 13.25 24.99
C LYS A 143 -8.71 13.53 24.17
N LYS A 144 -8.46 12.73 23.13
CA LYS A 144 -7.36 12.90 22.18
C LYS A 144 -7.82 13.76 20.99
N SER A 145 -6.87 14.42 20.33
CA SER A 145 -7.15 15.17 19.10
C SER A 145 -7.34 14.20 17.92
N PHE A 146 -8.52 14.19 17.30
CA PHE A 146 -8.75 13.42 16.07
C PHE A 146 -7.87 13.92 14.92
N ARG A 147 -7.62 15.23 14.85
CA ARG A 147 -6.71 15.84 13.89
C ARG A 147 -5.32 15.22 13.89
N GLU A 148 -4.77 14.92 15.07
CA GLU A 148 -3.45 14.30 15.23
C GLU A 148 -3.46 12.79 14.94
N ASN A 149 -4.61 12.14 15.13
CA ASN A 149 -4.81 10.71 14.94
C ASN A 149 -5.45 10.36 13.58
N LEU A 150 -5.65 11.35 12.69
CA LEU A 150 -6.31 11.13 11.42
C LEU A 150 -5.63 10.07 10.56
N HIS A 151 -4.30 10.06 10.50
CA HIS A 151 -3.56 9.05 9.76
C HIS A 151 -3.84 7.64 10.28
N ILE A 152 -4.07 7.47 11.59
CA ILE A 152 -4.44 6.17 12.19
C ILE A 152 -5.85 5.78 11.75
N ALA A 153 -6.78 6.74 11.68
CA ALA A 153 -8.13 6.49 11.16
C ALA A 153 -8.10 6.02 9.70
N LEU A 154 -7.28 6.64 8.86
CA LEU A 154 -7.09 6.19 7.48
C LEU A 154 -6.39 4.81 7.40
N PHE A 155 -5.41 4.54 8.24
CA PHE A 155 -4.77 3.23 8.30
C PHE A 155 -5.71 2.12 8.78
N SER A 156 -6.64 2.41 9.70
CA SER A 156 -7.59 1.42 10.22
C SER A 156 -8.52 0.84 9.15
N THR A 157 -8.69 1.54 8.01
CA THR A 157 -9.49 1.05 6.88
C THR A 157 -8.94 -0.24 6.26
N ALA A 158 -7.70 -0.62 6.58
CA ALA A 158 -7.13 -1.92 6.20
C ALA A 158 -7.90 -3.12 6.74
N LEU A 159 -8.78 -2.93 7.72
CA LEU A 159 -9.70 -3.94 8.24
C LEU A 159 -11.06 -3.95 7.50
N GLY A 160 -11.20 -3.19 6.43
CA GLY A 160 -12.41 -3.14 5.58
C GLY A 160 -12.93 -4.51 5.15
N PRO A 161 -12.09 -5.49 4.77
CA PRO A 161 -12.57 -6.83 4.40
C PRO A 161 -13.37 -7.54 5.50
N PHE A 162 -13.04 -7.37 6.79
CA PHE A 162 -13.86 -7.89 7.88
C PHE A 162 -15.25 -7.24 7.89
N ILE A 163 -15.33 -5.93 7.61
CA ILE A 163 -16.61 -5.21 7.56
C ILE A 163 -17.49 -5.74 6.44
N SER A 164 -16.92 -5.92 5.24
CA SER A 164 -17.65 -6.48 4.11
C SER A 164 -18.07 -7.94 4.36
N ASP A 165 -17.21 -8.74 4.98
CA ASP A 165 -17.52 -10.13 5.28
C ASP A 165 -18.68 -10.25 6.28
N PHE A 166 -18.66 -9.47 7.36
CA PHE A 166 -19.79 -9.40 8.29
C PHE A 166 -21.08 -8.95 7.61
N ALA A 167 -21.02 -7.89 6.79
CA ALA A 167 -22.20 -7.29 6.18
C ALA A 167 -22.86 -8.20 5.15
N PHE A 168 -22.07 -8.92 4.35
CA PHE A 168 -22.58 -9.55 3.12
C PHE A 168 -22.46 -11.08 3.11
N ARG A 169 -21.75 -11.70 4.05
CA ARG A 169 -21.51 -13.14 4.01
C ARG A 169 -21.62 -13.86 5.35
N TYR A 170 -21.07 -13.32 6.42
CA TYR A 170 -20.88 -14.03 7.69
C TYR A 170 -22.17 -14.56 8.33
N THR A 171 -23.29 -13.83 8.16
CA THR A 171 -24.61 -14.23 8.69
C THR A 171 -25.47 -14.96 7.68
N ILE A 172 -24.92 -15.33 6.53
CA ILE A 172 -25.63 -15.99 5.43
C ILE A 172 -25.11 -17.43 5.34
N THR A 173 -26.03 -18.39 5.27
CA THR A 173 -25.70 -19.84 5.19
C THR A 173 -25.42 -20.30 3.78
N ASP A 174 -25.94 -19.57 2.79
CA ASP A 174 -25.79 -19.90 1.37
C ASP A 174 -24.44 -19.41 0.80
N THR A 175 -24.04 -19.99 -0.31
CA THR A 175 -22.86 -19.54 -1.05
C THR A 175 -23.05 -18.09 -1.49
N PHE A 176 -22.04 -17.25 -1.27
CA PHE A 176 -22.09 -15.84 -1.69
C PHE A 176 -22.18 -15.73 -3.22
N ASP A 177 -23.18 -15.01 -3.71
CA ASP A 177 -23.37 -14.66 -5.11
C ASP A 177 -23.16 -13.15 -5.31
N ALA A 178 -22.10 -12.77 -6.05
CA ALA A 178 -21.78 -11.37 -6.33
C ALA A 178 -22.84 -10.67 -7.22
N THR A 179 -23.66 -11.44 -7.94
CA THR A 179 -24.74 -10.89 -8.78
C THR A 179 -26.03 -10.65 -8.00
N ASN A 180 -26.19 -11.33 -6.87
CA ASN A 180 -27.37 -11.20 -5.98
C ASN A 180 -26.93 -11.17 -4.50
N PRO A 181 -26.19 -10.14 -4.06
CA PRO A 181 -25.71 -10.05 -2.68
C PRO A 181 -26.88 -9.91 -1.70
N GLN A 182 -26.82 -10.70 -0.63
CA GLN A 182 -27.79 -10.64 0.45
C GLN A 182 -27.27 -9.75 1.57
N ILE A 183 -28.13 -8.87 2.09
CA ILE A 183 -27.81 -7.99 3.21
C ILE A 183 -28.77 -8.32 4.36
N THR A 184 -28.22 -8.74 5.49
CA THR A 184 -29.01 -9.01 6.69
C THR A 184 -28.85 -7.89 7.71
N VAL A 185 -29.90 -7.58 8.48
CA VAL A 185 -29.83 -6.59 9.57
C VAL A 185 -28.76 -6.99 10.58
N LEU A 186 -28.66 -8.28 10.91
CA LEU A 186 -27.65 -8.80 11.84
C LEU A 186 -26.22 -8.63 11.29
N GLY A 187 -26.02 -8.87 10.00
CA GLY A 187 -24.72 -8.66 9.32
C GLY A 187 -24.28 -7.20 9.41
N VAL A 188 -25.18 -6.26 9.13
CA VAL A 188 -24.90 -4.81 9.23
C VAL A 188 -24.56 -4.43 10.67
N ILE A 189 -25.31 -4.93 11.66
CA ILE A 189 -25.01 -4.67 13.08
C ILE A 189 -23.62 -5.19 13.45
N PHE A 190 -23.27 -6.41 13.07
CA PHE A 190 -21.93 -6.96 13.31
C PHE A 190 -20.85 -6.15 12.61
N ALA A 191 -21.03 -5.78 11.34
CA ALA A 191 -20.09 -4.95 10.59
C ALA A 191 -19.81 -3.62 11.31
N LEU A 192 -20.84 -2.97 11.81
CA LEU A 192 -20.71 -1.72 12.55
C LEU A 192 -20.04 -1.92 13.92
N LEU A 193 -20.51 -2.87 14.72
CA LEU A 193 -19.98 -3.09 16.08
C LEU A 193 -18.51 -3.53 16.05
N PHE A 194 -18.18 -4.55 15.24
CA PHE A 194 -16.81 -5.05 15.15
C PHE A 194 -15.88 -4.03 14.46
N GLY A 195 -16.37 -3.30 13.44
CA GLY A 195 -15.58 -2.28 12.78
C GLY A 195 -15.24 -1.11 13.71
N ILE A 196 -16.22 -0.62 14.49
CA ILE A 196 -16.00 0.42 15.48
C ILE A 196 -15.06 -0.09 16.59
N ALA A 197 -15.26 -1.30 17.11
CA ALA A 197 -14.39 -1.89 18.12
C ALA A 197 -12.95 -2.06 17.61
N ALA A 198 -12.77 -2.58 16.40
CA ALA A 198 -11.46 -2.74 15.79
C ALA A 198 -10.77 -1.38 15.58
N GLY A 199 -11.47 -0.40 15.02
CA GLY A 199 -10.93 0.96 14.85
C GLY A 199 -10.57 1.63 16.18
N PHE A 200 -11.33 1.38 17.26
CA PHE A 200 -11.04 1.88 18.60
C PHE A 200 -9.74 1.29 19.18
N VAL A 201 -9.42 0.05 18.87
CA VAL A 201 -8.23 -0.65 19.41
C VAL A 201 -6.95 -0.28 18.66
N VAL A 202 -7.00 -0.01 17.34
CA VAL A 202 -5.81 0.26 16.51
C VAL A 202 -4.89 1.35 17.09
N PRO A 203 -5.38 2.53 17.55
CA PRO A 203 -4.50 3.57 18.11
C PRO A 203 -3.77 3.14 19.37
N ALA A 204 -4.33 2.21 20.15
CA ALA A 204 -3.71 1.70 21.36
C ALA A 204 -2.58 0.69 21.07
N LEU A 205 -2.70 -0.09 19.99
CA LEU A 205 -1.69 -1.09 19.59
C LEU A 205 -0.47 -0.47 18.89
N LEU A 206 -0.67 0.61 18.15
CA LEU A 206 0.33 1.16 17.26
C LEU A 206 1.66 1.57 17.94
N PRO A 207 1.68 2.22 19.11
CA PRO A 207 2.94 2.57 19.78
C PRO A 207 3.76 1.35 20.18
N GLY A 208 3.11 0.32 20.75
CA GLY A 208 3.78 -0.92 21.16
C GLY A 208 4.39 -1.68 20.00
N THR A 209 3.63 -1.88 18.91
CA THR A 209 4.14 -2.58 17.73
C THR A 209 5.22 -1.79 17.00
N THR A 210 5.15 -0.46 17.00
CA THR A 210 6.23 0.39 16.45
C THR A 210 7.52 0.24 17.27
N ALA A 211 7.43 0.17 18.58
CA ALA A 211 8.60 -0.07 19.45
C ALA A 211 9.25 -1.43 19.17
N MET A 212 8.47 -2.48 18.87
CA MET A 212 8.98 -3.82 18.58
C MET A 212 9.92 -3.84 17.37
N HIS A 213 9.57 -3.15 16.27
CA HIS A 213 10.41 -3.09 15.06
C HIS A 213 11.30 -1.84 14.99
N ARG A 214 11.34 -1.00 16.04
CA ARG A 214 12.23 0.17 16.20
C ARG A 214 12.25 1.12 14.98
N GLY A 215 11.15 1.25 14.26
CA GLY A 215 11.07 2.09 13.06
C GLY A 215 11.67 1.47 11.77
N PHE A 216 12.20 0.24 11.79
CA PHE A 216 12.74 -0.43 10.62
C PHE A 216 11.68 -0.93 9.62
N ASN A 217 10.41 -0.92 10.00
CA ASN A 217 9.30 -1.08 9.09
C ASN A 217 8.53 0.25 8.98
N MET A 218 8.55 0.87 7.81
CA MET A 218 7.84 2.12 7.57
C MET A 218 6.32 1.95 7.61
N TYR A 219 5.80 0.77 7.23
CA TYR A 219 4.38 0.40 7.38
C TYR A 219 4.05 0.03 8.83
N LYS A 220 4.29 0.98 9.75
CA LYS A 220 4.18 0.77 11.21
C LYS A 220 2.84 0.18 11.64
N ALA A 221 1.75 0.63 11.00
CA ALA A 221 0.40 0.13 11.25
C ALA A 221 0.20 -1.34 10.79
N GLY A 222 1.00 -1.84 9.85
CA GLY A 222 0.85 -3.19 9.31
C GLY A 222 0.99 -4.27 10.38
N LEU A 223 2.00 -4.16 11.26
CA LEU A 223 2.18 -5.12 12.34
C LEU A 223 1.01 -5.08 13.36
N ALA A 224 0.58 -3.88 13.76
CA ALA A 224 -0.54 -3.70 14.69
C ALA A 224 -1.85 -4.28 14.12
N ILE A 225 -2.17 -3.91 12.88
CA ILE A 225 -3.41 -4.33 12.20
C ILE A 225 -3.36 -5.82 11.86
N GLY A 226 -2.19 -6.35 11.46
CA GLY A 226 -2.02 -7.78 11.22
C GLY A 226 -2.26 -8.64 12.46
N ILE A 227 -1.67 -8.24 13.60
CA ILE A 227 -1.90 -8.91 14.89
C ILE A 227 -3.40 -8.83 15.26
N LEU A 228 -4.01 -7.66 15.19
CA LEU A 228 -5.44 -7.51 15.48
C LEU A 228 -6.29 -8.36 14.54
N GLY A 229 -5.93 -8.43 13.27
CA GLY A 229 -6.60 -9.27 12.28
C GLY A 229 -6.54 -10.76 12.59
N ILE A 230 -5.41 -11.26 13.15
CA ILE A 230 -5.31 -12.65 13.61
C ILE A 230 -6.34 -12.92 14.74
N PHE A 231 -6.46 -12.02 15.71
CA PHE A 231 -7.44 -12.18 16.79
C PHE A 231 -8.88 -12.17 16.27
N ILE A 232 -9.24 -11.24 15.41
CA ILE A 232 -10.58 -11.15 14.82
C ILE A 232 -10.88 -12.41 14.00
N TYR A 233 -9.97 -12.79 13.09
CA TYR A 233 -10.11 -14.00 12.27
C TYR A 233 -10.25 -15.27 13.10
N SER A 234 -9.40 -15.41 14.11
CA SER A 234 -9.44 -16.58 14.98
C SER A 234 -10.76 -16.66 15.76
N PHE A 235 -11.26 -15.54 16.24
CA PHE A 235 -12.58 -15.48 16.89
C PHE A 235 -13.70 -15.86 15.92
N MET A 236 -13.75 -15.20 14.75
CA MET A 236 -14.83 -15.40 13.77
C MET A 236 -14.94 -16.83 13.25
N TYR A 237 -13.81 -17.45 12.98
CA TYR A 237 -13.78 -18.73 12.27
C TYR A 237 -13.24 -19.87 13.11
N LYS A 238 -12.06 -19.73 13.71
CA LYS A 238 -11.40 -20.86 14.40
C LYS A 238 -12.05 -21.18 15.73
N SER A 239 -12.34 -20.18 16.57
CA SER A 239 -12.98 -20.41 17.90
C SER A 239 -14.41 -20.91 17.79
N LEU A 240 -15.12 -20.53 16.74
CA LEU A 240 -16.50 -20.97 16.49
C LEU A 240 -16.59 -22.22 15.62
N GLY A 241 -15.46 -22.76 15.13
CA GLY A 241 -15.43 -23.94 14.26
C GLY A 241 -16.07 -23.71 12.88
N ILE A 242 -16.17 -22.46 12.44
CA ILE A 242 -16.73 -22.08 11.14
C ILE A 242 -15.61 -22.13 10.10
N ASN A 243 -15.88 -22.70 8.93
CA ASN A 243 -14.93 -22.67 7.82
C ASN A 243 -14.82 -21.26 7.26
N ALA A 244 -13.58 -20.78 7.13
CA ALA A 244 -13.33 -19.49 6.48
C ALA A 244 -13.69 -19.59 5.00
N PRO A 245 -14.43 -18.61 4.47
CA PRO A 245 -14.85 -18.62 3.08
C PRO A 245 -13.67 -18.39 2.13
N GLU A 246 -13.83 -18.82 0.89
CA GLU A 246 -12.87 -18.56 -0.19
C GLU A 246 -12.94 -17.11 -0.69
N VAL A 247 -12.02 -16.73 -1.57
CA VAL A 247 -12.09 -15.46 -2.30
C VAL A 247 -13.31 -15.50 -3.23
N VAL A 248 -13.95 -14.36 -3.42
CA VAL A 248 -15.12 -14.25 -4.31
C VAL A 248 -14.72 -14.63 -5.75
N ASP A 249 -15.55 -15.48 -6.37
CA ASP A 249 -15.36 -15.88 -7.74
C ASP A 249 -15.43 -14.72 -8.73
N ILE A 250 -14.80 -14.92 -9.87
CA ILE A 250 -14.71 -13.96 -10.95
C ILE A 250 -16.09 -13.77 -11.60
N VAL A 251 -16.54 -12.52 -11.66
CA VAL A 251 -17.79 -12.16 -12.33
C VAL A 251 -17.55 -11.81 -13.81
N ASN A 252 -16.32 -11.43 -14.16
CA ASN A 252 -15.94 -11.07 -15.53
C ASN A 252 -14.85 -12.03 -16.07
N PRO A 253 -15.24 -13.18 -16.67
CA PRO A 253 -14.26 -14.13 -17.20
C PRO A 253 -13.47 -13.58 -18.39
N GLU A 254 -14.01 -12.64 -19.17
CA GLU A 254 -13.30 -12.02 -20.30
C GLU A 254 -12.08 -11.24 -19.84
N TYR A 255 -12.15 -10.58 -18.68
CA TYR A 255 -11.02 -9.90 -18.08
C TYR A 255 -9.83 -10.84 -17.82
N TYR A 256 -10.08 -12.05 -17.34
CA TYR A 256 -9.04 -13.05 -17.10
C TYR A 256 -8.49 -13.72 -18.36
N ALA A 257 -9.19 -13.58 -19.47
CA ALA A 257 -8.67 -13.97 -20.78
C ALA A 257 -7.59 -12.99 -21.30
N LEU A 258 -7.52 -11.79 -20.73
CA LEU A 258 -6.48 -10.81 -21.05
C LEU A 258 -5.13 -11.28 -20.49
N LYS A 259 -4.15 -11.46 -21.36
CA LYS A 259 -2.81 -11.98 -20.99
C LYS A 259 -2.09 -11.15 -19.93
N TYR A 260 -2.32 -9.81 -19.90
CA TYR A 260 -1.64 -8.86 -19.01
C TYR A 260 -2.59 -7.88 -18.36
N GLY A 261 -3.84 -8.29 -18.12
CA GLY A 261 -4.87 -7.39 -17.61
C GLY A 261 -5.04 -6.14 -18.50
N TYR A 262 -5.33 -5.01 -17.89
CA TYR A 262 -5.47 -3.74 -18.61
C TYR A 262 -4.14 -3.00 -18.80
N ARG A 263 -3.10 -3.72 -19.27
CA ARG A 263 -1.73 -3.20 -19.40
C ARG A 263 -1.65 -1.83 -20.08
N GLY A 264 -2.31 -1.67 -21.22
CA GLY A 264 -2.26 -0.41 -21.99
C GLY A 264 -2.79 0.77 -21.20
N PHE A 265 -3.99 0.62 -20.65
CA PHE A 265 -4.65 1.66 -19.86
C PHE A 265 -3.85 2.03 -18.61
N VAL A 266 -3.46 1.03 -17.82
CA VAL A 266 -2.75 1.25 -16.54
C VAL A 266 -1.37 1.87 -16.75
N ASN A 267 -0.62 1.43 -17.78
CA ASN A 267 0.68 2.04 -18.10
C ASN A 267 0.52 3.52 -18.49
N ILE A 268 -0.42 3.85 -19.38
CA ILE A 268 -0.66 5.23 -19.80
C ILE A 268 -1.07 6.08 -18.60
N TYR A 269 -1.99 5.59 -17.77
CA TYR A 269 -2.43 6.27 -16.57
C TYR A 269 -1.26 6.57 -15.61
N LEU A 270 -0.42 5.57 -15.31
CA LEU A 270 0.73 5.71 -14.41
C LEU A 270 1.82 6.62 -14.99
N ILE A 271 2.10 6.53 -16.30
CA ILE A 271 3.05 7.43 -16.98
C ILE A 271 2.59 8.89 -16.83
N ILE A 272 1.31 9.18 -17.07
CA ILE A 272 0.75 10.52 -16.90
C ILE A 272 0.87 10.99 -15.46
N LEU A 273 0.47 10.15 -14.50
CA LEU A 273 0.51 10.47 -13.06
C LEU A 273 1.95 10.78 -12.59
N PHE A 274 2.92 9.94 -12.95
CA PHE A 274 4.30 10.12 -12.52
C PHE A 274 4.97 11.30 -13.19
N THR A 275 4.68 11.53 -14.48
CA THR A 275 5.14 12.71 -15.20
C THR A 275 4.57 13.99 -14.59
N MET A 276 3.27 14.01 -14.28
CA MET A 276 2.62 15.12 -13.60
C MET A 276 3.26 15.42 -12.23
N ALA A 277 3.56 14.38 -11.44
CA ALA A 277 4.23 14.55 -10.15
C ALA A 277 5.63 15.16 -10.30
N ILE A 278 6.43 14.69 -11.27
CA ILE A 278 7.76 15.27 -11.55
C ILE A 278 7.65 16.72 -12.00
N ILE A 279 6.76 17.03 -12.96
CA ILE A 279 6.56 18.38 -13.46
C ILE A 279 6.11 19.31 -12.34
N MET A 280 5.14 18.88 -11.54
CA MET A 280 4.65 19.65 -10.39
C MET A 280 5.78 19.88 -9.37
N GLY A 281 6.53 18.82 -9.03
CA GLY A 281 7.68 18.92 -8.15
C GLY A 281 8.74 19.90 -8.69
N PHE A 282 9.07 19.81 -9.98
CA PHE A 282 10.02 20.71 -10.64
C PHE A 282 9.59 22.17 -10.60
N ILE A 283 8.33 22.47 -10.96
CA ILE A 283 7.78 23.83 -10.97
C ILE A 283 7.80 24.43 -9.55
N TYR A 284 7.29 23.70 -8.57
CA TYR A 284 7.24 24.16 -7.18
C TYR A 284 8.62 24.21 -6.51
N ASN A 285 9.61 23.50 -7.05
CA ASN A 285 11.02 23.56 -6.65
C ASN A 285 11.81 24.61 -7.45
N ARG A 286 11.16 25.72 -7.84
CA ARG A 286 11.73 26.83 -8.62
C ARG A 286 12.38 26.40 -9.93
N ASN A 287 11.72 25.55 -10.68
CA ASN A 287 12.18 24.97 -11.95
C ASN A 287 13.55 24.28 -11.82
N SER A 288 13.73 23.48 -10.75
CA SER A 288 14.99 22.83 -10.44
C SER A 288 14.79 21.42 -9.86
N PHE A 289 15.75 20.53 -10.13
CA PHE A 289 15.89 19.23 -9.44
C PHE A 289 16.81 19.30 -8.20
N ARG A 290 17.10 20.50 -7.73
CA ARG A 290 17.95 20.70 -6.56
C ARG A 290 17.33 20.03 -5.33
N GLY A 291 18.16 19.38 -4.50
CA GLY A 291 17.70 18.60 -3.33
C GLY A 291 17.41 17.15 -3.62
N TYR A 292 17.08 16.76 -4.85
CA TYR A 292 16.75 15.37 -5.15
C TYR A 292 17.96 14.43 -5.04
N LYS A 293 19.16 14.87 -5.43
CA LYS A 293 20.39 14.10 -5.27
C LYS A 293 20.74 13.86 -3.80
N GLU A 294 20.46 14.83 -2.95
CA GLU A 294 20.64 14.76 -1.52
C GLU A 294 19.62 13.82 -0.86
N LEU A 295 18.35 13.87 -1.32
CA LEU A 295 17.34 12.91 -0.91
C LEU A 295 17.78 11.47 -1.22
N LEU A 296 18.31 11.21 -2.43
CA LEU A 296 18.81 9.89 -2.80
C LEU A 296 20.01 9.42 -1.95
N LYS A 297 20.73 10.31 -1.29
CA LYS A 297 21.82 9.98 -0.37
C LYS A 297 21.35 9.69 1.05
N SER A 298 20.15 10.07 1.40
CA SER A 298 19.59 9.89 2.75
C SER A 298 19.52 8.41 3.15
N VAL A 299 19.66 8.16 4.46
CA VAL A 299 19.68 6.80 5.03
C VAL A 299 18.31 6.13 5.13
N SER A 300 17.21 6.82 4.86
CA SER A 300 15.86 6.24 4.91
C SER A 300 15.48 5.65 6.28
N TYR A 301 16.14 6.04 7.35
CA TYR A 301 15.88 5.62 8.71
C TYR A 301 15.86 6.82 9.64
N GLY A 302 14.78 6.97 10.42
CA GLY A 302 14.64 8.10 11.34
C GLY A 302 14.53 9.47 10.65
N VAL A 303 14.19 9.51 9.36
CA VAL A 303 14.13 10.73 8.56
C VAL A 303 12.72 10.91 7.99
N ASP A 304 12.20 12.13 8.08
CA ASP A 304 11.02 12.58 7.34
C ASP A 304 11.51 13.40 6.13
N PHE A 305 11.29 12.87 4.91
CA PHE A 305 11.71 13.55 3.69
C PHE A 305 10.94 14.86 3.45
N LEU A 306 9.69 14.90 3.91
CA LEU A 306 8.88 16.10 3.81
C LEU A 306 9.50 17.24 4.63
N ASP A 307 9.88 16.97 5.88
CA ASP A 307 10.48 17.96 6.77
C ASP A 307 11.89 18.36 6.32
N LYS A 308 12.65 17.40 5.74
CA LYS A 308 14.06 17.64 5.39
C LYS A 308 14.25 18.22 4.00
N PHE A 309 13.48 17.81 3.00
CA PHE A 309 13.70 18.14 1.58
C PHE A 309 12.55 18.91 0.93
N GLY A 310 11.40 18.91 1.55
CA GLY A 310 10.25 19.57 1.05
C GLY A 310 9.33 18.74 0.14
N MET A 311 8.02 19.10 0.09
CA MET A 311 7.06 18.38 -0.74
C MET A 311 7.39 18.44 -2.22
N SER A 312 7.98 19.50 -2.71
CA SER A 312 8.39 19.62 -4.12
C SER A 312 9.42 18.56 -4.52
N VAL A 313 10.43 18.34 -3.68
CA VAL A 313 11.45 17.29 -3.91
C VAL A 313 10.84 15.90 -3.69
N CYS A 314 9.93 15.75 -2.72
CA CYS A 314 9.19 14.49 -2.51
C CYS A 314 8.32 14.13 -3.72
N LEU A 315 7.72 15.10 -4.43
CA LEU A 315 6.97 14.86 -5.67
C LEU A 315 7.86 14.37 -6.81
N ILE A 316 9.08 14.92 -6.93
CA ILE A 316 10.07 14.40 -7.87
C ILE A 316 10.42 12.96 -7.53
N ASN A 317 10.65 12.67 -6.24
CA ASN A 317 10.92 11.31 -5.76
C ASN A 317 9.74 10.36 -6.04
N PHE A 318 8.51 10.80 -5.77
CA PHE A 318 7.29 10.03 -6.07
C PHE A 318 7.25 9.60 -7.54
N GLY A 319 7.45 10.53 -8.46
CA GLY A 319 7.40 10.24 -9.89
C GLY A 319 8.56 9.36 -10.37
N VAL A 320 9.81 9.65 -9.96
CA VAL A 320 10.98 8.84 -10.34
C VAL A 320 10.88 7.43 -9.76
N TYR A 321 10.52 7.30 -8.50
CA TYR A 321 10.31 6.00 -7.87
C TYR A 321 9.15 5.24 -8.52
N GLY A 322 8.06 5.94 -8.87
CA GLY A 322 6.95 5.38 -9.62
C GLY A 322 7.37 4.81 -10.98
N PHE A 323 8.23 5.50 -11.74
CA PHE A 323 8.79 4.96 -12.98
C PHE A 323 9.68 3.74 -12.76
N CYS A 324 10.43 3.67 -11.65
CA CYS A 324 11.21 2.47 -11.30
C CYS A 324 10.28 1.28 -11.04
N ILE A 325 9.17 1.47 -10.32
CA ILE A 325 8.15 0.42 -10.08
C ILE A 325 7.53 -0.02 -11.41
N LEU A 326 7.13 0.92 -12.27
CA LEU A 326 6.52 0.62 -13.55
C LEU A 326 7.46 -0.17 -14.46
N ALA A 327 8.74 0.19 -14.51
CA ALA A 327 9.76 -0.55 -15.25
C ALA A 327 9.92 -1.97 -14.69
N TYR A 328 9.99 -2.13 -13.37
CA TYR A 328 10.06 -3.44 -12.71
C TYR A 328 8.85 -4.32 -13.09
N LEU A 329 7.62 -3.82 -12.96
CA LEU A 329 6.41 -4.58 -13.27
C LEU A 329 6.38 -5.03 -14.74
N ASN A 330 6.65 -4.10 -15.68
CA ASN A 330 6.70 -4.47 -17.10
C ASN A 330 7.78 -5.51 -17.39
N THR A 331 8.90 -5.49 -16.66
CA THR A 331 9.96 -6.49 -16.80
C THR A 331 9.50 -7.85 -16.29
N VAL A 332 8.99 -7.94 -15.06
CA VAL A 332 8.64 -9.24 -14.46
C VAL A 332 7.46 -9.90 -15.15
N PHE A 333 6.52 -9.15 -15.76
CA PHE A 333 5.42 -9.72 -16.53
C PHE A 333 5.85 -10.36 -17.85
N VAL A 334 6.96 -9.92 -18.43
CA VAL A 334 7.50 -10.46 -19.68
C VAL A 334 8.47 -11.63 -19.43
N LEU A 335 9.02 -11.78 -18.23
CA LEU A 335 9.97 -12.86 -17.91
C LEU A 335 9.46 -14.28 -18.26
N PRO A 336 8.20 -14.66 -17.99
CA PRO A 336 7.69 -15.98 -18.38
C PRO A 336 7.66 -16.23 -19.89
N GLU A 337 7.59 -15.19 -20.70
CA GLU A 337 7.68 -15.33 -22.17
C GLU A 337 9.13 -15.56 -22.64
N ILE A 338 10.06 -14.85 -21.99
CA ILE A 338 11.50 -14.97 -22.29
C ILE A 338 12.02 -16.32 -21.81
N PHE A 339 11.59 -16.73 -20.62
CA PHE A 339 11.99 -17.97 -19.97
C PHE A 339 10.78 -18.91 -19.89
N GLY A 340 10.52 -19.67 -20.95
CA GLY A 340 9.33 -20.51 -21.09
C GLY A 340 9.12 -21.60 -20.03
N PHE A 341 10.11 -21.83 -19.14
CA PHE A 341 9.98 -22.72 -17.99
C PHE A 341 9.30 -22.04 -16.76
N LEU A 342 9.14 -20.72 -16.77
CA LEU A 342 8.50 -20.00 -15.70
C LEU A 342 6.97 -20.05 -15.82
N PRO A 343 6.24 -20.18 -14.69
CA PRO A 343 4.79 -20.08 -14.73
C PRO A 343 4.35 -18.66 -15.09
N GLN A 344 3.27 -18.58 -15.87
CA GLN A 344 2.63 -17.31 -16.19
C GLN A 344 2.12 -16.67 -14.89
N GLY A 345 2.43 -15.41 -14.69
CA GLY A 345 1.91 -14.62 -13.57
C GLY A 345 0.65 -13.84 -13.94
N VAL A 346 0.32 -12.90 -13.08
CA VAL A 346 -0.77 -11.93 -13.33
C VAL A 346 -0.28 -10.81 -14.27
N GLY A 347 -1.11 -9.86 -14.56
CA GLY A 347 -0.73 -8.67 -15.31
C GLY A 347 -1.03 -7.41 -14.50
N PHE A 348 -1.47 -6.37 -15.20
CA PHE A 348 -1.93 -5.11 -14.61
C PHE A 348 -3.38 -5.26 -14.14
N THR A 349 -3.54 -6.00 -13.05
CA THR A 349 -4.79 -6.23 -12.31
C THR A 349 -5.12 -5.04 -11.42
N GLY A 350 -6.34 -5.02 -10.84
CA GLY A 350 -6.69 -4.06 -9.80
C GLY A 350 -5.71 -4.11 -8.62
N PRO A 351 -5.44 -5.29 -8.03
CA PRO A 351 -4.41 -5.43 -6.99
C PRO A 351 -3.03 -4.94 -7.41
N THR A 352 -2.59 -5.21 -8.63
CA THR A 352 -1.29 -4.72 -9.13
C THR A 352 -1.25 -3.19 -9.18
N LEU A 353 -2.31 -2.54 -9.70
CA LEU A 353 -2.39 -1.08 -9.69
C LEU A 353 -2.42 -0.52 -8.26
N GLY A 354 -3.22 -1.14 -7.39
CA GLY A 354 -3.32 -0.72 -5.99
C GLY A 354 -1.99 -0.77 -5.26
N VAL A 355 -1.21 -1.84 -5.44
CA VAL A 355 0.08 -1.96 -4.75
C VAL A 355 1.17 -1.03 -5.32
N VAL A 356 1.02 -0.50 -6.53
CA VAL A 356 1.86 0.63 -7.00
C VAL A 356 1.66 1.85 -6.09
N PHE A 357 0.41 2.22 -5.79
CA PHE A 357 0.13 3.29 -4.83
C PHE A 357 0.61 2.96 -3.42
N ALA A 358 0.44 1.69 -2.99
CA ALA A 358 0.96 1.24 -1.70
C ALA A 358 2.48 1.40 -1.61
N ALA A 359 3.25 0.98 -2.61
CA ALA A 359 4.71 1.12 -2.63
C ALA A 359 5.17 2.58 -2.58
N LEU A 360 4.40 3.52 -3.12
CA LEU A 360 4.69 4.95 -3.13
C LEU A 360 4.29 5.69 -1.84
N THR A 361 3.63 5.00 -0.91
CA THR A 361 3.03 5.58 0.29
C THR A 361 4.01 6.42 1.12
N PHE A 362 5.21 5.92 1.33
CA PHE A 362 6.23 6.60 2.15
C PHE A 362 7.31 7.29 1.31
N SER A 363 7.03 7.61 0.05
CA SER A 363 7.95 8.39 -0.81
C SER A 363 8.26 9.79 -0.27
N ALA A 364 7.41 10.31 0.63
CA ALA A 364 7.61 11.55 1.36
C ALA A 364 8.17 11.36 2.80
N ASP A 365 8.36 10.10 3.26
CA ASP A 365 8.76 9.78 4.63
C ASP A 365 10.03 8.90 4.73
N GLY A 366 10.74 8.67 3.63
CA GLY A 366 12.00 7.92 3.65
C GLY A 366 12.19 6.89 2.54
N GLN A 367 11.13 6.49 1.79
CA GLN A 367 11.28 5.58 0.66
C GLN A 367 11.89 6.29 -0.55
N GLN A 368 12.96 5.70 -1.10
CA GLN A 368 13.62 6.21 -2.30
C GLN A 368 14.32 5.07 -3.06
N PRO A 369 14.52 5.17 -4.39
CA PRO A 369 14.98 4.07 -5.23
C PRO A 369 16.26 3.39 -4.75
N ARG A 370 17.27 4.14 -4.27
CA ARG A 370 18.58 3.61 -3.86
C ARG A 370 18.47 2.64 -2.67
N THR A 371 17.63 2.95 -1.68
CA THR A 371 17.50 2.13 -0.46
C THR A 371 16.49 0.99 -0.64
N ILE A 372 15.59 1.10 -1.62
CA ILE A 372 14.63 0.05 -1.98
C ILE A 372 15.26 -1.00 -2.89
N PHE A 373 16.16 -0.63 -3.78
CA PHE A 373 16.79 -1.56 -4.73
C PHE A 373 17.38 -2.82 -4.07
N PRO A 374 18.06 -2.76 -2.91
CA PRO A 374 18.53 -3.97 -2.23
C PRO A 374 17.40 -4.91 -1.78
N ILE A 375 16.22 -4.35 -1.41
CA ILE A 375 15.06 -5.18 -1.07
C ILE A 375 14.55 -5.93 -2.30
N VAL A 376 14.49 -5.27 -3.46
CA VAL A 376 14.13 -5.90 -4.74
C VAL A 376 15.13 -7.01 -5.09
N LEU A 377 16.44 -6.78 -4.88
CA LEU A 377 17.47 -7.82 -5.06
C LEU A 377 17.23 -9.04 -4.16
N GLY A 378 16.72 -8.85 -2.94
CA GLY A 378 16.39 -9.95 -2.03
C GLY A 378 15.28 -10.85 -2.59
N TYR A 379 14.24 -10.28 -3.17
CA TYR A 379 13.19 -11.03 -3.87
C TYR A 379 13.74 -11.77 -5.09
N GLY A 380 14.56 -11.09 -5.90
CA GLY A 380 15.25 -11.71 -7.05
C GLY A 380 16.18 -12.85 -6.64
N LEU A 381 16.87 -12.70 -5.50
CA LEU A 381 17.76 -13.75 -4.97
C LEU A 381 16.99 -15.00 -4.53
N LEU A 382 15.86 -14.83 -3.80
CA LEU A 382 15.00 -15.97 -3.45
C LEU A 382 14.51 -16.69 -4.71
N PHE A 383 14.04 -15.93 -5.70
CA PHE A 383 13.59 -16.48 -6.96
C PHE A 383 14.68 -17.26 -7.69
N ALA A 384 15.91 -16.72 -7.77
CA ALA A 384 17.05 -17.40 -8.39
C ALA A 384 17.41 -18.69 -7.63
N VAL A 385 17.38 -18.68 -6.29
CA VAL A 385 17.64 -19.88 -5.46
C VAL A 385 16.58 -20.95 -5.74
N VAL A 386 15.29 -20.57 -5.79
CA VAL A 386 14.20 -21.52 -6.09
C VAL A 386 14.35 -22.11 -7.50
N CYS A 387 14.63 -21.28 -8.51
CA CYS A 387 14.88 -21.76 -9.87
C CYS A 387 16.06 -22.73 -9.92
N GLY A 388 17.17 -22.42 -9.20
CA GLY A 388 18.34 -23.30 -9.11
C GLY A 388 18.03 -24.66 -8.47
N ILE A 389 17.31 -24.66 -7.34
CA ILE A 389 16.89 -25.90 -6.66
C ILE A 389 15.96 -26.72 -7.57
N CYS A 390 14.96 -26.09 -8.18
CA CYS A 390 14.03 -26.77 -9.10
C CYS A 390 14.78 -27.38 -10.30
N GLY A 391 15.76 -26.66 -10.87
CA GLY A 391 16.57 -27.18 -11.97
C GLY A 391 17.44 -28.37 -11.56
N VAL A 392 18.02 -28.38 -10.36
CA VAL A 392 18.79 -29.53 -9.84
C VAL A 392 17.88 -30.72 -9.54
N MET A 393 16.67 -30.49 -9.06
CA MET A 393 15.71 -31.55 -8.72
C MET A 393 14.86 -32.02 -9.91
N ASP A 394 15.02 -31.41 -11.08
CA ASP A 394 14.22 -31.64 -12.27
C ASP A 394 12.70 -31.51 -12.01
N ILE A 395 12.33 -30.50 -11.24
CA ILE A 395 10.94 -30.17 -10.93
C ILE A 395 10.55 -28.83 -11.51
N ARG A 396 9.24 -28.67 -11.78
CA ARG A 396 8.70 -27.41 -12.30
C ARG A 396 8.84 -26.28 -11.28
N VAL A 397 9.26 -25.09 -11.74
CA VAL A 397 9.29 -23.89 -10.91
C VAL A 397 7.86 -23.54 -10.47
N PRO A 398 7.56 -23.45 -9.15
CA PRO A 398 6.18 -23.33 -8.67
C PRO A 398 5.59 -21.93 -8.80
N TRP A 399 6.41 -20.89 -8.91
CA TRP A 399 5.98 -19.50 -8.99
C TRP A 399 6.98 -18.62 -9.73
N SER A 400 6.57 -17.42 -10.10
CA SER A 400 7.41 -16.38 -10.68
C SER A 400 7.27 -15.07 -9.93
N LEU A 401 8.19 -14.12 -10.16
CA LEU A 401 8.11 -12.76 -9.59
C LEU A 401 6.86 -12.00 -10.04
N SER A 402 6.18 -12.47 -11.08
CA SER A 402 4.92 -11.92 -11.59
C SER A 402 3.66 -12.49 -10.91
N ASN A 403 3.78 -13.40 -9.95
CA ASN A 403 2.65 -13.86 -9.15
C ASN A 403 2.16 -12.76 -8.20
N GLN A 404 0.83 -12.61 -8.07
CA GLN A 404 0.23 -11.53 -7.28
C GLN A 404 0.74 -11.45 -5.84
N GLY A 405 0.94 -12.58 -5.17
CA GLY A 405 1.46 -12.62 -3.79
C GLY A 405 2.87 -12.01 -3.66
N TYR A 406 3.76 -12.28 -4.63
CA TYR A 406 5.11 -11.70 -4.64
C TYR A 406 5.14 -10.23 -5.06
N ILE A 407 4.26 -9.80 -5.98
CA ILE A 407 4.09 -8.39 -6.34
C ILE A 407 3.60 -7.60 -5.12
N ASN A 408 2.57 -8.09 -4.44
CA ASN A 408 2.04 -7.45 -3.23
C ASN A 408 3.07 -7.47 -2.09
N GLY A 409 3.73 -8.61 -1.88
CA GLY A 409 4.77 -8.76 -0.87
C GLY A 409 5.90 -7.75 -1.07
N LEU A 410 6.45 -7.65 -2.29
CA LEU A 410 7.54 -6.72 -2.59
C LEU A 410 7.11 -5.26 -2.40
N ALA A 411 5.92 -4.88 -2.87
CA ALA A 411 5.43 -3.51 -2.78
C ALA A 411 5.45 -2.97 -1.34
N PHE A 412 5.03 -3.78 -0.38
CA PHE A 412 5.07 -3.41 1.04
C PHE A 412 6.44 -3.64 1.69
N SER A 413 7.21 -4.63 1.21
CA SER A 413 8.58 -4.87 1.71
C SER A 413 9.52 -3.71 1.40
N THR A 414 9.16 -2.81 0.49
CA THR A 414 9.86 -1.53 0.30
C THR A 414 9.96 -0.72 1.60
N GLY A 415 9.06 -0.93 2.55
CA GLY A 415 9.12 -0.36 3.90
C GLY A 415 10.30 -0.83 4.76
N LEU A 416 11.00 -1.90 4.35
CA LEU A 416 12.25 -2.37 4.97
C LEU A 416 13.48 -1.60 4.47
N CYS A 417 13.31 -0.60 3.62
CA CYS A 417 14.39 0.23 3.06
C CYS A 417 15.29 0.87 4.13
N ALA A 418 14.77 1.06 5.36
CA ALA A 418 15.53 1.50 6.52
C ALA A 418 16.72 0.57 6.85
N PHE A 419 16.60 -0.75 6.63
CA PHE A 419 17.72 -1.68 6.78
C PHE A 419 18.83 -1.41 5.76
N SER A 420 18.46 -1.21 4.49
CA SER A 420 19.39 -0.83 3.44
C SER A 420 20.08 0.49 3.75
N GLY A 421 19.32 1.47 4.20
CA GLY A 421 19.81 2.80 4.52
C GLY A 421 20.80 2.79 5.68
N LYS A 422 20.48 2.12 6.78
CA LYS A 422 21.31 2.11 7.99
C LYS A 422 22.46 1.13 7.95
N TYR A 423 22.23 -0.10 7.47
CA TYR A 423 23.23 -1.19 7.48
C TYR A 423 23.87 -1.47 6.11
N GLY A 424 23.37 -0.83 5.05
CA GLY A 424 23.85 -0.98 3.68
C GLY A 424 23.17 -2.12 2.91
N TRP A 425 23.54 -2.21 1.62
CA TRP A 425 22.84 -3.05 0.65
C TRP A 425 22.76 -4.53 1.01
N LYS A 426 23.81 -5.12 1.63
CA LYS A 426 23.82 -6.55 2.01
C LYS A 426 22.71 -6.90 3.01
N VAL A 427 22.54 -6.06 4.05
CA VAL A 427 21.49 -6.26 5.05
C VAL A 427 20.11 -5.96 4.45
N GLY A 428 20.02 -4.96 3.57
CA GLY A 428 18.80 -4.71 2.81
C GLY A 428 18.38 -5.89 1.93
N THR A 429 19.33 -6.51 1.21
CA THR A 429 19.08 -7.71 0.40
C THR A 429 18.61 -8.88 1.28
N LEU A 430 19.25 -9.07 2.44
CA LEU A 430 18.80 -10.09 3.40
C LEU A 430 17.37 -9.80 3.92
N ALA A 431 17.05 -8.55 4.22
CA ALA A 431 15.70 -8.17 4.64
C ALA A 431 14.67 -8.47 3.55
N GLY A 432 14.97 -8.13 2.29
CA GLY A 432 14.12 -8.48 1.14
C GLY A 432 13.97 -9.98 0.95
N PHE A 433 15.05 -10.74 1.07
CA PHE A 433 15.05 -12.20 0.96
C PHE A 433 14.16 -12.86 2.03
N LEU A 434 14.34 -12.49 3.30
CA LEU A 434 13.54 -13.02 4.40
C LEU A 434 12.05 -12.64 4.25
N SER A 435 11.77 -11.42 3.82
CA SER A 435 10.39 -10.99 3.57
C SER A 435 9.75 -11.78 2.43
N ALA A 436 10.49 -12.06 1.36
CA ALA A 436 10.01 -12.84 0.24
C ALA A 436 9.66 -14.29 0.62
N ILE A 437 10.40 -14.90 1.56
CA ILE A 437 10.12 -16.26 2.04
C ILE A 437 8.73 -16.36 2.68
N ILE A 438 8.30 -15.36 3.43
CA ILE A 438 7.08 -15.45 4.24
C ILE A 438 5.89 -14.67 3.64
N CYS A 439 6.08 -13.89 2.57
CA CYS A 439 5.07 -12.93 2.10
C CYS A 439 3.76 -13.57 1.65
N THR A 440 3.78 -14.79 1.15
CA THR A 440 2.58 -15.53 0.74
C THR A 440 1.88 -16.22 1.90
N SER A 441 2.63 -16.67 2.92
CA SER A 441 2.09 -17.40 4.07
C SER A 441 1.43 -16.49 5.11
N THR A 442 1.88 -15.25 5.23
CA THR A 442 1.36 -14.33 6.27
C THR A 442 -0.11 -13.98 6.10
N SER A 443 -0.65 -14.00 4.88
CA SER A 443 -2.06 -13.74 4.63
C SER A 443 -2.97 -14.82 5.22
N GLU A 444 -2.51 -16.05 5.30
CA GLU A 444 -3.26 -17.17 5.88
C GLU A 444 -3.47 -17.00 7.39
N MET A 445 -2.53 -16.36 8.10
CA MET A 445 -2.59 -16.15 9.54
C MET A 445 -3.82 -15.35 9.98
N HIS A 446 -4.27 -14.41 9.14
CA HIS A 446 -5.46 -13.59 9.36
C HIS A 446 -6.56 -13.85 8.31
N GLY A 447 -6.50 -15.01 7.65
CA GLY A 447 -7.50 -15.46 6.69
C GLY A 447 -7.67 -14.60 5.44
N GLY A 448 -6.71 -13.73 5.11
CA GLY A 448 -6.82 -12.80 4.00
C GLY A 448 -7.62 -11.54 4.30
N PHE A 449 -8.04 -11.28 5.53
CA PHE A 449 -8.91 -10.15 5.88
C PHE A 449 -8.19 -8.84 6.21
N VAL A 450 -6.86 -8.81 6.15
CA VAL A 450 -6.07 -7.61 6.42
C VAL A 450 -5.40 -7.10 5.15
N LEU A 451 -5.80 -5.92 4.69
CA LEU A 451 -5.24 -5.33 3.46
C LEU A 451 -3.76 -4.96 3.60
N TYR A 452 -3.29 -4.67 4.81
CA TYR A 452 -1.87 -4.39 5.09
C TYR A 452 -1.04 -5.64 5.35
N ASN A 453 -1.42 -6.78 4.76
CA ASN A 453 -0.68 -8.04 4.92
C ASN A 453 0.82 -7.88 4.65
N GLY A 454 1.21 -7.20 3.57
CA GLY A 454 2.62 -6.99 3.28
C GLY A 454 3.34 -6.11 4.32
N GLY A 455 2.65 -5.13 4.93
CA GLY A 455 3.16 -4.36 6.08
C GLY A 455 3.30 -5.22 7.34
N PHE A 456 2.41 -6.18 7.55
CA PHE A 456 2.52 -7.21 8.59
C PHE A 456 3.73 -8.11 8.33
N THR A 457 3.90 -8.62 7.11
CA THR A 457 5.07 -9.39 6.66
C THR A 457 6.39 -8.64 6.92
N ALA A 458 6.46 -7.37 6.51
CA ALA A 458 7.64 -6.53 6.76
C ALA A 458 7.90 -6.34 8.26
N GLY A 459 6.84 -6.19 9.07
CA GLY A 459 6.95 -6.14 10.52
C GLY A 459 7.55 -7.40 11.11
N LEU A 460 7.05 -8.58 10.74
CA LEU A 460 7.59 -9.88 11.18
C LEU A 460 9.04 -10.06 10.73
N THR A 461 9.38 -9.67 9.50
CA THR A 461 10.76 -9.69 9.01
C THR A 461 11.68 -8.84 9.89
N ALA A 462 11.25 -7.64 10.27
CA ALA A 462 12.02 -6.77 11.15
C ALA A 462 12.19 -7.37 12.56
N LEU A 463 11.15 -8.01 13.11
CA LEU A 463 11.21 -8.69 14.41
C LEU A 463 12.22 -9.85 14.46
N VAL A 464 12.45 -10.52 13.32
CA VAL A 464 13.44 -11.59 13.21
C VAL A 464 14.84 -11.01 12.96
N LEU A 465 14.95 -10.05 12.05
CA LEU A 465 16.25 -9.56 11.61
C LEU A 465 16.96 -8.69 12.67
N LEU A 466 16.22 -7.86 13.42
CA LEU A 466 16.81 -6.97 14.42
C LEU A 466 17.56 -7.71 15.53
N PRO A 467 16.99 -8.72 16.21
CA PRO A 467 17.72 -9.49 17.21
C PRO A 467 18.95 -10.18 16.66
N ILE A 468 18.91 -10.65 15.40
CA ILE A 468 20.08 -11.28 14.74
C ILE A 468 21.19 -10.23 14.58
N LEU A 469 20.86 -9.04 14.06
CA LEU A 469 21.84 -7.97 13.91
C LEU A 469 22.43 -7.52 15.26
N ASP A 470 21.61 -7.43 16.29
CA ASP A 470 22.02 -7.07 17.66
C ASP A 470 22.95 -8.15 18.26
N TYR A 471 22.56 -9.43 18.15
CA TYR A 471 23.33 -10.54 18.70
C TYR A 471 24.72 -10.66 18.07
N TYR A 472 24.81 -10.54 16.74
CA TYR A 472 26.08 -10.56 16.01
C TYR A 472 26.79 -9.22 16.00
N LYS A 473 26.28 -8.21 16.73
CA LYS A 473 26.88 -6.87 16.87
C LYS A 473 27.18 -6.21 15.51
N VAL A 474 26.28 -6.40 14.54
CA VAL A 474 26.41 -5.78 13.22
C VAL A 474 26.32 -4.26 13.37
N LYS A 475 27.40 -3.57 13.07
CA LYS A 475 27.45 -2.10 13.23
C LYS A 475 26.71 -1.41 12.08
N PRO A 476 25.94 -0.33 12.36
CA PRO A 476 25.46 0.56 11.33
C PRO A 476 26.60 1.06 10.43
N LYS A 477 26.36 1.17 9.14
CA LYS A 477 27.32 1.73 8.18
C LYS A 477 27.17 3.22 8.01
N PHE A 478 25.97 3.72 8.26
CA PHE A 478 25.63 5.11 8.11
C PHE A 478 25.00 5.59 9.42
N GLU A 479 25.37 6.78 9.84
CA GLU A 479 24.79 7.42 11.02
C GLU A 479 23.36 7.89 10.70
N ASP A 480 22.55 8.00 11.76
CA ASP A 480 21.19 8.50 11.62
C ASP A 480 21.21 9.96 11.14
N ASP A 481 20.32 10.33 10.25
CA ASP A 481 20.20 11.70 9.72
C ASP A 481 19.59 12.69 10.76
N THR A 482 19.78 12.44 12.05
CA THR A 482 19.18 13.16 13.18
C THR A 482 19.93 14.47 13.54
N HIS A 483 20.42 15.20 12.55
CA HIS A 483 20.93 16.57 12.79
C HIS A 483 20.44 17.56 11.73
#